data_fa9708696dd1b71587caa052586882ab
#
_entry.id   fa9708696dd1b71587caa052586882ab
#
_cell.length_a   1.000
_cell.length_b   1.000
_cell.length_c   1.000
_cell.angle_alpha   90.00
_cell.angle_beta   90.00
_cell.angle_gamma   90.00
#
_symmetry.space_group_name_H-M   'P 1'
#
loop_
_entity.id
_entity.type
_entity.pdbx_description
1 polymer ?
#
loop_
_entity_poly.entity_id
_entity_poly.type
_entity_poly.pdbx_seq_one_letter_code
_entity_poly.pdbx_strand_id
1 'polypeptide(L)'
;MTITELKLGPADTESVTTTYSPSIDELSTMDYSSPDAEDPTLGTPHFVDVSCHGRTERWLLYVLPTDKTVSTEACDAWSGVVWLRGSGIAGLEMGFRYRVGTDGEWAEVPDVEINGGTFSAAFPAEPQTTYQFKSYCGNEESAPTTVTTEAVEQLPNSGMEEWSKPKTPWLPYLSDEAGLPISPFWATGNNGSTAIGDKFNVTTPDKTDIRPGSSGTKSAKLATTYVLMKLAAGNLFTGNFFGIRNTTHGIVNFGRPFTLRPTALCVWVKYNLGNISHIGSQPTGMQLQKGDPDNGIIYVALGTWTKEKYGMGKDGAGDDQNGGQPFGSDACPVSIDTRDVKTFFNPKGEDVIGYGEHIFTESVDKWTQLTIPIEYISTDKKPTHIMVVCSASRWGDYFTGSTQSVMWVDDFELIYTPVTGSN
;
A
#
# COMPACT_ATOMS: atom_id res chain seq x y z
N MET A 1 22.92 23.64 -25.45
CA MET A 1 22.93 22.82 -26.69
C MET A 1 24.12 23.26 -27.54
N THR A 2 25.04 22.39 -27.88
CA THR A 2 26.16 22.70 -28.73
C THR A 2 26.06 21.83 -29.96
N ILE A 3 25.62 22.40 -31.09
CA ILE A 3 25.70 21.72 -32.38
C ILE A 3 27.18 21.73 -32.77
N THR A 4 27.85 20.59 -32.55
CA THR A 4 29.31 20.55 -32.62
C THR A 4 29.85 20.46 -34.02
N GLU A 5 29.13 20.03 -35.04
CA GLU A 5 29.57 20.10 -36.44
C GLU A 5 28.56 19.45 -37.41
N LEU A 6 28.07 20.23 -38.40
CA LEU A 6 27.47 19.67 -39.61
C LEU A 6 28.59 19.61 -40.68
N LYS A 7 29.21 18.45 -40.87
CA LYS A 7 30.15 18.26 -41.98
C LYS A 7 29.42 17.98 -43.28
N LEU A 8 29.20 19.00 -44.02
CA LEU A 8 28.88 18.84 -45.44
C LEU A 8 30.16 18.52 -46.19
N GLY A 9 30.14 17.47 -47.02
CA GLY A 9 31.31 16.92 -47.71
C GLY A 9 32.18 17.98 -48.48
N PRO A 10 33.22 17.55 -49.21
CA PRO A 10 34.29 18.37 -49.70
C PRO A 10 33.88 19.31 -50.86
N ALA A 11 32.88 20.13 -50.65
CA ALA A 11 32.46 21.12 -51.63
C ALA A 11 32.94 22.46 -51.22
N ASP A 12 33.22 23.29 -52.18
CA ASP A 12 33.51 24.68 -52.16
C ASP A 12 32.80 25.43 -51.03
N THR A 13 33.47 25.56 -49.90
CA THR A 13 32.88 26.08 -48.67
C THR A 13 32.47 27.58 -48.76
N GLU A 14 32.94 28.31 -49.77
CA GLU A 14 32.64 29.72 -50.01
C GLU A 14 31.22 29.99 -50.58
N SER A 15 30.56 28.93 -51.11
CA SER A 15 29.24 29.04 -51.74
C SER A 15 28.07 28.32 -50.98
N VAL A 16 28.34 27.81 -49.79
CA VAL A 16 27.31 27.12 -48.98
C VAL A 16 26.68 28.07 -47.97
N THR A 17 25.36 28.24 -48.04
CA THR A 17 24.59 28.99 -47.06
C THR A 17 23.69 28.04 -46.29
N THR A 18 23.64 28.15 -44.98
CA THR A 18 22.79 27.33 -44.10
C THR A 18 21.82 28.26 -43.37
N THR A 19 20.53 27.99 -43.50
CA THR A 19 19.47 28.75 -42.81
C THR A 19 18.70 27.78 -41.92
N TYR A 20 18.55 28.13 -40.65
CA TYR A 20 17.79 27.35 -39.67
C TYR A 20 16.43 27.99 -39.46
N SER A 21 15.39 27.20 -39.36
CA SER A 21 14.04 27.67 -39.05
C SER A 21 13.44 26.76 -37.95
N PRO A 22 13.29 27.27 -36.74
CA PRO A 22 13.74 28.56 -36.20
C PRO A 22 15.27 28.77 -36.24
N SER A 23 15.73 30.00 -35.96
CA SER A 23 17.16 30.31 -35.91
C SER A 23 17.90 29.56 -34.78
N ILE A 24 19.24 29.45 -34.85
CA ILE A 24 20.02 28.75 -33.80
C ILE A 24 19.82 29.42 -32.44
N ASP A 25 19.69 30.76 -32.39
CA ASP A 25 19.46 31.47 -31.13
C ASP A 25 18.07 31.15 -30.57
N GLU A 26 17.04 31.09 -31.39
CA GLU A 26 15.69 30.65 -30.98
C GLU A 26 15.67 29.22 -30.51
N LEU A 27 16.36 28.30 -31.23
CA LEU A 27 16.50 26.92 -30.83
C LEU A 27 17.16 26.74 -29.44
N SER A 28 18.13 27.60 -29.12
CA SER A 28 18.85 27.57 -27.84
C SER A 28 17.98 28.00 -26.65
N THR A 29 16.92 28.75 -26.90
CA THR A 29 16.01 29.31 -25.89
C THR A 29 14.68 28.56 -25.78
N MET A 30 14.41 27.59 -26.66
CA MET A 30 13.17 26.81 -26.65
C MET A 30 13.10 25.87 -25.47
N ASP A 31 11.89 25.74 -24.93
CA ASP A 31 11.58 24.73 -23.95
C ASP A 31 11.26 23.38 -24.66
N TYR A 32 12.21 22.46 -24.61
CA TYR A 32 12.06 21.12 -25.17
C TYR A 32 11.40 20.14 -24.18
N SER A 33 10.82 20.61 -23.09
CA SER A 33 10.14 19.77 -22.11
C SER A 33 8.79 19.25 -22.59
N SER A 34 8.19 19.93 -23.57
CA SER A 34 6.95 19.50 -24.21
C SER A 34 7.24 19.10 -25.66
N PRO A 35 6.97 17.86 -26.06
CA PRO A 35 7.04 17.44 -27.46
C PRO A 35 6.07 18.23 -28.33
N ASP A 36 6.37 18.34 -29.61
CA ASP A 36 5.47 18.95 -30.61
C ASP A 36 4.13 18.20 -30.66
N ALA A 37 3.02 18.92 -30.80
CA ALA A 37 1.68 18.34 -30.87
C ALA A 37 1.48 17.44 -32.12
N GLU A 38 2.26 17.65 -33.19
CA GLU A 38 2.21 16.84 -34.40
C GLU A 38 3.01 15.52 -34.25
N ASP A 39 4.09 15.55 -33.47
CA ASP A 39 4.86 14.35 -33.15
C ASP A 39 5.41 14.42 -31.69
N PRO A 40 4.56 14.08 -30.72
CA PRO A 40 4.92 14.17 -29.30
C PRO A 40 6.02 13.19 -28.90
N THR A 41 6.41 12.26 -29.76
CA THR A 41 7.40 11.22 -29.46
C THR A 41 8.80 11.54 -29.94
N LEU A 42 8.95 12.50 -30.88
CA LEU A 42 10.21 12.82 -31.53
C LEU A 42 10.79 14.18 -31.18
N GLY A 43 10.14 14.92 -30.32
CA GLY A 43 10.51 16.31 -30.01
C GLY A 43 10.06 17.29 -31.11
N THR A 44 10.44 18.56 -30.99
CA THR A 44 10.01 19.64 -31.90
C THR A 44 10.76 19.55 -33.21
N PRO A 45 10.11 19.40 -34.38
CA PRO A 45 10.77 19.39 -35.68
C PRO A 45 11.21 20.76 -36.10
N HIS A 46 12.43 20.86 -36.63
CA HIS A 46 13.01 22.06 -37.16
C HIS A 46 13.52 21.81 -38.59
N PHE A 47 13.68 22.86 -39.36
CA PHE A 47 14.18 22.72 -40.72
C PHE A 47 15.54 23.42 -40.88
N VAL A 48 16.42 22.79 -41.64
CA VAL A 48 17.67 23.34 -42.08
C VAL A 48 17.68 23.38 -43.60
N ASP A 49 17.69 24.58 -44.17
CA ASP A 49 17.84 24.77 -45.60
C ASP A 49 19.33 24.98 -45.94
N VAL A 50 19.87 24.08 -46.71
CA VAL A 50 21.27 24.12 -47.18
C VAL A 50 21.24 24.52 -48.66
N SER A 51 21.79 25.66 -48.99
CA SER A 51 21.82 26.18 -50.35
C SER A 51 23.24 26.27 -50.87
N CYS A 52 23.46 25.75 -52.08
CA CYS A 52 24.73 25.78 -52.78
C CYS A 52 24.49 25.84 -54.31
N HIS A 53 25.15 26.73 -55.02
CA HIS A 53 25.02 26.88 -56.49
C HIS A 53 23.58 26.96 -56.99
N GLY A 54 22.73 27.70 -56.29
CA GLY A 54 21.32 27.89 -56.68
C GLY A 54 20.40 26.68 -56.44
N ARG A 55 20.91 25.65 -55.79
CA ARG A 55 20.10 24.52 -55.31
C ARG A 55 19.97 24.62 -53.80
N THR A 56 18.76 24.40 -53.31
CA THR A 56 18.44 24.34 -51.87
C THR A 56 17.87 22.96 -51.56
N GLU A 57 18.43 22.31 -50.58
CA GLU A 57 17.90 21.08 -49.98
C GLU A 57 17.44 21.39 -48.56
N ARG A 58 16.24 20.92 -48.23
CA ARG A 58 15.67 21.06 -46.90
C ARG A 58 15.85 19.74 -46.13
N TRP A 59 16.43 19.86 -44.96
CA TRP A 59 16.63 18.76 -44.03
C TRP A 59 15.72 18.97 -42.85
N LEU A 60 15.09 17.87 -42.34
CA LEU A 60 14.35 17.86 -41.12
C LEU A 60 15.32 17.56 -39.95
N LEU A 61 15.39 18.51 -39.00
CA LEU A 61 16.21 18.39 -37.83
C LEU A 61 15.34 18.23 -36.60
N TYR A 62 15.45 17.11 -35.92
CA TYR A 62 14.84 16.92 -34.62
C TYR A 62 15.83 17.33 -33.53
N VAL A 63 15.45 18.31 -32.70
CA VAL A 63 16.26 18.73 -31.55
C VAL A 63 15.73 18.01 -30.33
N LEU A 64 16.53 17.10 -29.82
CA LEU A 64 16.20 16.33 -28.64
C LEU A 64 16.83 16.98 -27.41
N PRO A 65 16.06 17.20 -26.31
CA PRO A 65 16.64 17.72 -25.07
C PRO A 65 17.64 16.72 -24.52
N THR A 66 18.91 17.09 -24.42
CA THR A 66 19.99 16.19 -23.99
C THR A 66 19.85 15.71 -22.55
N ASP A 67 19.21 16.51 -21.71
CA ASP A 67 18.98 16.25 -20.29
C ASP A 67 17.73 15.39 -20.02
N LYS A 68 16.89 15.13 -21.06
CA LYS A 68 15.66 14.31 -20.95
C LYS A 68 15.63 13.14 -21.91
N THR A 69 16.65 12.95 -22.74
CA THR A 69 16.74 11.83 -23.70
C THR A 69 16.75 10.50 -22.98
N VAL A 70 17.46 10.43 -21.84
CA VAL A 70 17.52 9.26 -20.97
C VAL A 70 17.55 9.74 -19.52
N SER A 71 16.59 9.31 -18.73
CA SER A 71 16.58 9.61 -17.31
C SER A 71 15.92 8.48 -16.50
N THR A 72 16.47 8.21 -15.32
CA THR A 72 15.79 7.43 -14.29
C THR A 72 15.12 8.42 -13.35
N GLU A 73 13.80 8.56 -13.46
CA GLU A 73 13.04 9.60 -12.76
C GLU A 73 12.88 9.32 -11.27
N ALA A 74 12.66 8.06 -10.93
CA ALA A 74 12.55 7.62 -9.55
C ALA A 74 13.09 6.21 -9.38
N CYS A 75 13.69 5.99 -8.23
CA CYS A 75 14.22 4.70 -7.84
C CYS A 75 13.75 4.39 -6.42
N ASP A 76 12.56 3.76 -6.27
CA ASP A 76 11.95 3.42 -4.99
C ASP A 76 12.40 2.04 -4.55
N ALA A 77 13.29 1.97 -3.59
CA ALA A 77 13.85 0.73 -3.08
C ALA A 77 13.05 0.25 -1.85
N TRP A 78 12.14 -0.68 -2.07
CA TRP A 78 11.41 -1.38 -1.01
C TRP A 78 12.21 -2.62 -0.57
N SER A 79 11.68 -3.39 0.37
CA SER A 79 12.39 -4.57 0.89
C SER A 79 12.65 -5.64 -0.18
N GLY A 80 11.65 -5.94 -1.01
CA GLY A 80 11.72 -7.02 -2.02
C GLY A 80 11.48 -6.56 -3.46
N VAL A 81 11.35 -5.25 -3.69
CA VAL A 81 11.14 -4.66 -5.01
C VAL A 81 11.75 -3.28 -5.12
N VAL A 82 12.33 -2.97 -6.27
CA VAL A 82 12.73 -1.61 -6.63
C VAL A 82 11.87 -1.15 -7.80
N TRP A 83 11.13 -0.06 -7.59
CA TRP A 83 10.30 0.56 -8.62
C TRP A 83 11.14 1.50 -9.46
N LEU A 84 11.24 1.22 -10.75
CA LEU A 84 12.03 2.00 -11.70
C LEU A 84 11.10 2.74 -12.65
N ARG A 85 11.44 3.99 -12.95
CA ARG A 85 10.77 4.82 -13.95
C ARG A 85 11.81 5.51 -14.80
N GLY A 86 11.52 5.63 -16.07
CA GLY A 86 12.38 6.32 -17.02
C GLY A 86 11.57 7.02 -18.09
N SER A 87 12.21 7.98 -18.74
CA SER A 87 11.69 8.64 -19.92
C SER A 87 12.72 8.61 -21.04
N GLY A 88 12.24 8.59 -22.27
CA GLY A 88 13.05 8.52 -23.47
C GLY A 88 12.25 8.86 -24.71
N ILE A 89 12.70 8.42 -25.86
CA ILE A 89 12.12 8.72 -27.17
C ILE A 89 11.35 7.49 -27.66
N ALA A 90 10.06 7.68 -27.91
CA ALA A 90 9.24 6.60 -28.45
C ALA A 90 9.78 6.10 -29.78
N GLY A 91 9.74 4.77 -29.95
CA GLY A 91 10.27 4.08 -31.13
C GLY A 91 11.75 3.72 -31.07
N LEU A 92 12.50 4.21 -30.07
CA LEU A 92 13.81 3.69 -29.75
C LEU A 92 13.73 2.54 -28.73
N GLU A 93 14.74 1.69 -28.69
CA GLU A 93 14.90 0.67 -27.68
C GLU A 93 15.17 1.34 -26.32
N MET A 94 14.38 1.02 -25.30
CA MET A 94 14.47 1.63 -23.96
C MET A 94 14.41 0.57 -22.88
N GLY A 95 15.09 0.82 -21.78
CA GLY A 95 15.06 -0.08 -20.64
C GLY A 95 15.97 0.36 -19.51
N PHE A 96 16.18 -0.56 -18.58
CA PHE A 96 17.08 -0.36 -17.44
C PHE A 96 18.14 -1.44 -17.40
N ARG A 97 19.31 -1.06 -16.87
CA ARG A 97 20.37 -1.99 -16.48
C ARG A 97 20.60 -1.88 -14.98
N TYR A 98 20.93 -2.98 -14.37
CA TYR A 98 21.24 -3.04 -12.94
C TYR A 98 22.56 -3.73 -12.67
N ARG A 99 23.12 -3.47 -11.50
CA ARG A 99 24.17 -4.28 -10.89
C ARG A 99 24.03 -4.32 -9.38
N VAL A 100 24.54 -5.38 -8.76
CA VAL A 100 24.61 -5.52 -7.30
C VAL A 100 25.90 -4.85 -6.81
N GLY A 101 25.78 -4.00 -5.79
CA GLY A 101 26.89 -3.19 -5.30
C GLY A 101 27.32 -2.12 -6.29
N THR A 102 28.59 -1.70 -6.21
CA THR A 102 29.17 -0.64 -7.05
C THR A 102 30.10 -1.20 -8.14
N ASP A 103 30.54 -2.44 -8.02
CA ASP A 103 31.58 -3.06 -8.84
C ASP A 103 31.10 -4.28 -9.63
N GLY A 104 29.81 -4.66 -9.51
CA GLY A 104 29.20 -5.77 -10.24
C GLY A 104 29.11 -5.51 -11.75
N GLU A 105 28.94 -6.58 -12.53
CA GLU A 105 28.65 -6.46 -13.95
C GLU A 105 27.23 -5.97 -14.19
N TRP A 106 27.04 -5.18 -15.25
CA TRP A 106 25.73 -4.68 -15.65
C TRP A 106 24.92 -5.78 -16.33
N ALA A 107 23.68 -5.96 -15.91
CA ALA A 107 22.70 -6.85 -16.52
C ALA A 107 21.43 -6.07 -16.88
N GLU A 108 20.66 -6.59 -17.82
CA GLU A 108 19.36 -6.00 -18.22
C GLU A 108 18.31 -6.28 -17.15
N VAL A 109 17.47 -5.26 -16.87
CA VAL A 109 16.26 -5.44 -16.05
C VAL A 109 15.19 -6.11 -16.91
N PRO A 110 14.63 -7.24 -16.47
CA PRO A 110 13.57 -7.92 -17.23
C PRO A 110 12.22 -7.17 -17.09
N ASP A 111 11.26 -7.55 -17.93
CA ASP A 111 9.84 -7.17 -17.83
C ASP A 111 9.61 -5.65 -17.76
N VAL A 112 10.33 -4.88 -18.57
CA VAL A 112 10.16 -3.44 -18.69
C VAL A 112 8.89 -3.13 -19.46
N GLU A 113 7.97 -2.39 -18.85
CA GLU A 113 6.76 -1.88 -19.49
C GLU A 113 7.07 -0.56 -20.20
N ILE A 114 6.79 -0.48 -21.51
CA ILE A 114 7.03 0.70 -22.34
C ILE A 114 5.69 1.28 -22.80
N ASN A 115 5.48 2.57 -22.54
CA ASN A 115 4.30 3.31 -22.97
C ASN A 115 4.72 4.63 -23.63
N GLY A 116 4.78 4.64 -24.98
CA GLY A 116 5.27 5.78 -25.72
C GLY A 116 6.72 6.13 -25.37
N GLY A 117 6.95 7.31 -24.81
CA GLY A 117 8.26 7.77 -24.37
C GLY A 117 8.56 7.52 -22.89
N THR A 118 7.68 6.82 -22.16
CA THR A 118 7.91 6.44 -20.75
C THR A 118 8.09 4.95 -20.60
N PHE A 119 8.85 4.52 -19.62
CA PHE A 119 9.04 3.10 -19.31
C PHE A 119 9.23 2.89 -17.81
N SER A 120 8.79 1.73 -17.32
CA SER A 120 8.85 1.38 -15.90
C SER A 120 9.12 -0.11 -15.72
N ALA A 121 9.61 -0.46 -14.52
CA ALA A 121 9.77 -1.85 -14.12
C ALA A 121 9.60 -2.01 -12.59
N ALA A 122 9.08 -3.15 -12.18
CA ALA A 122 9.11 -3.63 -10.81
C ALA A 122 10.23 -4.67 -10.68
N PHE A 123 11.43 -4.24 -10.31
CA PHE A 123 12.60 -5.10 -10.22
C PHE A 123 12.58 -5.92 -8.92
N PRO A 124 12.50 -7.27 -8.97
CA PRO A 124 12.61 -8.10 -7.77
C PRO A 124 14.00 -7.95 -7.15
N ALA A 125 14.04 -7.63 -5.87
CA ALA A 125 15.29 -7.32 -5.18
C ALA A 125 15.43 -8.10 -3.87
N GLU A 126 16.68 -8.34 -3.45
CA GLU A 126 16.96 -8.88 -2.14
C GLU A 126 16.93 -7.78 -1.07
N PRO A 127 16.39 -8.06 0.13
CA PRO A 127 16.37 -7.09 1.23
C PRO A 127 17.80 -6.66 1.65
N GLN A 128 17.91 -5.44 2.16
CA GLN A 128 19.15 -4.85 2.70
C GLN A 128 20.34 -4.95 1.72
N THR A 129 20.05 -4.89 0.42
CA THR A 129 21.04 -5.03 -0.64
C THR A 129 21.19 -3.73 -1.42
N THR A 130 22.42 -3.33 -1.68
CA THR A 130 22.72 -2.15 -2.49
C THR A 130 22.76 -2.52 -3.96
N TYR A 131 22.02 -1.74 -4.76
CA TYR A 131 21.95 -1.84 -6.22
C TYR A 131 22.34 -0.53 -6.86
N GLN A 132 22.82 -0.60 -8.09
CA GLN A 132 22.88 0.54 -8.99
C GLN A 132 22.02 0.26 -10.22
N PHE A 133 21.28 1.27 -10.64
CA PHE A 133 20.45 1.24 -11.83
C PHE A 133 20.83 2.38 -12.77
N LYS A 134 20.74 2.15 -14.06
CA LYS A 134 20.77 3.18 -15.10
C LYS A 134 19.71 2.88 -16.15
N SER A 135 19.16 3.90 -16.74
CA SER A 135 18.27 3.77 -17.89
C SER A 135 19.03 3.93 -19.19
N TYR A 136 18.49 3.39 -20.29
CA TYR A 136 19.00 3.61 -21.62
C TYR A 136 17.88 3.89 -22.62
N CYS A 137 18.21 4.66 -23.67
CA CYS A 137 17.33 4.93 -24.80
C CYS A 137 18.20 4.98 -26.07
N GLY A 138 18.07 3.97 -26.95
CA GLY A 138 18.99 3.77 -28.07
C GLY A 138 20.41 3.55 -27.56
N ASN A 139 21.33 4.43 -27.96
CA ASN A 139 22.74 4.37 -27.55
C ASN A 139 23.08 5.25 -26.33
N GLU A 140 22.12 5.99 -25.81
CA GLU A 140 22.32 6.89 -24.68
C GLU A 140 21.99 6.19 -23.37
N GLU A 141 22.77 6.46 -22.32
CA GLU A 141 22.58 5.92 -20.98
C GLU A 141 22.57 7.05 -19.93
N SER A 142 21.75 6.90 -18.90
CA SER A 142 21.76 7.80 -17.74
C SER A 142 22.97 7.55 -16.84
N ALA A 143 23.29 8.52 -15.97
CA ALA A 143 24.16 8.28 -14.84
C ALA A 143 23.54 7.20 -13.93
N PRO A 144 24.36 6.35 -13.26
CA PRO A 144 23.86 5.37 -12.32
C PRO A 144 23.22 6.01 -11.08
N THR A 145 22.04 5.51 -10.68
CA THR A 145 21.40 5.80 -9.40
C THR A 145 21.69 4.65 -8.43
N THR A 146 22.17 4.96 -7.23
CA THR A 146 22.48 3.98 -6.19
C THR A 146 21.37 3.96 -5.14
N VAL A 147 20.84 2.79 -4.82
CA VAL A 147 19.83 2.58 -3.78
C VAL A 147 20.18 1.38 -2.92
N THR A 148 19.65 1.37 -1.69
CA THR A 148 19.72 0.20 -0.80
C THR A 148 18.31 -0.17 -0.39
N THR A 149 17.93 -1.42 -0.59
CA THR A 149 16.61 -1.95 -0.24
C THR A 149 16.40 -1.98 1.27
N GLU A 150 15.14 -1.88 1.69
CA GLU A 150 14.74 -1.91 3.09
C GLU A 150 14.90 -3.32 3.68
N ALA A 151 14.91 -3.42 5.02
CA ALA A 151 14.81 -4.70 5.72
C ALA A 151 13.42 -5.32 5.54
N VAL A 152 13.24 -6.59 5.90
CA VAL A 152 11.96 -7.24 6.06
C VAL A 152 11.60 -7.33 7.54
N GLU A 153 10.33 -7.17 7.86
CA GLU A 153 9.79 -7.34 9.21
C GLU A 153 8.44 -8.04 9.11
N GLN A 154 8.16 -8.94 10.04
CA GLN A 154 6.88 -9.62 10.15
C GLN A 154 6.09 -9.10 11.34
N LEU A 155 4.77 -9.33 11.31
CA LEU A 155 3.89 -8.90 12.39
C LEU A 155 4.19 -9.70 13.66
N PRO A 156 4.31 -9.04 14.83
CA PRO A 156 4.42 -9.75 16.10
C PRO A 156 3.24 -10.70 16.33
N ASN A 157 3.49 -11.85 16.96
CA ASN A 157 2.48 -12.89 17.22
C ASN A 157 1.66 -13.27 15.98
N SER A 158 2.29 -13.31 14.80
CA SER A 158 1.63 -13.60 13.52
C SER A 158 1.00 -14.99 13.46
N GLY A 159 1.56 -15.98 14.17
CA GLY A 159 1.02 -17.34 14.32
C GLY A 159 0.00 -17.49 15.45
N MET A 160 -0.53 -16.40 16.00
CA MET A 160 -1.59 -16.39 17.04
C MET A 160 -1.33 -17.35 18.23
N GLU A 161 -0.07 -17.52 18.64
CA GLU A 161 0.32 -18.40 19.73
C GLU A 161 0.33 -17.73 21.12
N GLU A 162 0.53 -16.40 21.14
CA GLU A 162 0.65 -15.63 22.38
C GLU A 162 -0.71 -15.11 22.83
N TRP A 163 -1.19 -15.64 23.95
CA TRP A 163 -2.45 -15.26 24.56
C TRP A 163 -2.31 -15.18 26.07
N SER A 164 -3.02 -14.24 26.66
CA SER A 164 -3.15 -14.15 28.11
C SER A 164 -4.61 -13.92 28.52
N LYS A 165 -4.92 -14.22 29.76
CA LYS A 165 -6.23 -14.00 30.36
C LYS A 165 -6.04 -13.57 31.81
N PRO A 166 -5.50 -12.37 32.06
CA PRO A 166 -5.23 -11.92 33.42
C PRO A 166 -6.50 -11.69 34.25
N LYS A 167 -7.62 -11.45 33.57
CA LYS A 167 -8.97 -11.30 34.16
C LYS A 167 -9.99 -12.03 33.27
N THR A 168 -11.08 -11.38 32.91
CA THR A 168 -12.17 -11.94 32.09
C THR A 168 -11.83 -12.00 30.60
N PRO A 169 -11.27 -10.94 29.97
CA PRO A 169 -11.01 -10.97 28.52
C PRO A 169 -9.80 -11.84 28.16
N TRP A 170 -9.93 -12.61 27.09
CA TRP A 170 -8.80 -13.13 26.36
C TRP A 170 -8.11 -11.99 25.60
N LEU A 171 -6.78 -11.93 25.71
CA LEU A 171 -5.94 -10.90 25.10
C LEU A 171 -4.95 -11.57 24.15
N PRO A 172 -4.81 -11.11 22.90
CA PRO A 172 -3.91 -11.70 21.89
C PRO A 172 -2.46 -11.22 22.06
N TYR A 173 -1.97 -11.26 23.30
CA TYR A 173 -0.60 -10.95 23.71
C TYR A 173 -0.34 -11.51 25.10
N LEU A 174 0.92 -11.59 25.51
CA LEU A 174 1.32 -12.00 26.84
C LEU A 174 1.09 -10.88 27.86
N SER A 175 0.87 -11.26 29.11
CA SER A 175 0.83 -10.36 30.26
C SER A 175 1.86 -10.81 31.30
N ASP A 176 2.39 -9.87 32.05
CA ASP A 176 3.25 -10.13 33.20
C ASP A 176 2.44 -10.67 34.41
N GLU A 177 3.12 -10.94 35.53
CA GLU A 177 2.50 -11.44 36.77
C GLU A 177 1.48 -10.46 37.39
N ALA A 178 1.63 -9.15 37.12
CA ALA A 178 0.69 -8.13 37.52
C ALA A 178 -0.50 -7.99 36.54
N GLY A 179 -0.49 -8.72 35.42
CA GLY A 179 -1.49 -8.65 34.36
C GLY A 179 -1.31 -7.47 33.40
N LEU A 180 -0.14 -6.84 33.41
CA LEU A 180 0.20 -5.77 32.49
C LEU A 180 0.61 -6.32 31.12
N PRO A 181 0.28 -5.65 30.00
CA PRO A 181 0.62 -6.11 28.67
C PRO A 181 2.13 -6.16 28.42
N ILE A 182 2.59 -7.25 27.81
CA ILE A 182 3.96 -7.37 27.29
C ILE A 182 3.90 -7.21 25.78
N SER A 183 4.46 -6.13 25.24
CA SER A 183 4.54 -5.83 23.80
C SER A 183 3.21 -6.06 23.03
N PRO A 184 2.10 -5.43 23.46
CA PRO A 184 0.82 -5.64 22.83
C PRO A 184 0.83 -5.07 21.40
N PHE A 185 0.56 -5.92 20.41
CA PHE A 185 0.45 -5.52 18.99
C PHE A 185 -0.98 -5.65 18.49
N TRP A 186 -1.61 -6.78 18.80
CA TRP A 186 -2.99 -7.07 18.45
C TRP A 186 -3.96 -6.72 19.58
N ALA A 187 -5.19 -6.45 19.21
CA ALA A 187 -6.30 -6.21 20.14
C ALA A 187 -7.60 -6.82 19.61
N THR A 188 -8.60 -6.88 20.47
CA THR A 188 -9.93 -7.40 20.18
C THR A 188 -11.01 -6.58 20.89
N GLY A 189 -12.27 -6.80 20.53
CA GLY A 189 -13.42 -6.24 21.26
C GLY A 189 -13.70 -6.88 22.64
N ASN A 190 -12.90 -7.87 23.06
CA ASN A 190 -13.15 -8.63 24.29
C ASN A 190 -13.27 -7.75 25.54
N ASN A 191 -12.42 -6.72 25.69
CA ASN A 191 -12.47 -5.81 26.83
C ASN A 191 -13.85 -5.12 26.96
N GLY A 192 -14.52 -4.88 25.83
CA GLY A 192 -15.87 -4.33 25.81
C GLY A 192 -16.95 -5.38 26.05
N SER A 193 -16.91 -6.47 25.29
CA SER A 193 -17.95 -7.50 25.30
C SER A 193 -18.02 -8.29 26.62
N THR A 194 -16.86 -8.51 27.26
CA THR A 194 -16.79 -9.26 28.53
C THR A 194 -17.11 -8.46 29.78
N ALA A 195 -17.47 -7.18 29.66
CA ALA A 195 -17.83 -6.33 30.80
C ALA A 195 -18.96 -6.93 31.67
N ILE A 196 -19.76 -7.84 31.10
CA ILE A 196 -20.86 -8.54 31.79
C ILE A 196 -20.61 -10.05 31.95
N GLY A 197 -19.45 -10.56 31.60
CA GLY A 197 -19.07 -11.94 31.88
C GLY A 197 -18.21 -12.61 30.80
N ASP A 198 -17.53 -13.65 31.21
CA ASP A 198 -16.52 -14.39 30.46
C ASP A 198 -17.05 -15.03 29.16
N LYS A 199 -18.30 -15.49 29.15
CA LYS A 199 -18.93 -16.12 27.99
C LYS A 199 -19.07 -15.20 26.77
N PHE A 200 -18.81 -13.90 26.92
CA PHE A 200 -18.90 -12.92 25.86
C PHE A 200 -17.56 -12.55 25.25
N ASN A 201 -16.50 -13.37 25.45
CA ASN A 201 -15.29 -13.23 24.65
C ASN A 201 -15.62 -13.49 23.17
N VAL A 202 -15.51 -12.45 22.35
CA VAL A 202 -15.78 -12.53 20.90
C VAL A 202 -14.57 -13.06 20.12
N THR A 203 -13.41 -13.08 20.75
CA THR A 203 -12.17 -13.61 20.16
C THR A 203 -11.41 -14.41 21.20
N THR A 204 -11.07 -15.64 20.85
CA THR A 204 -10.43 -16.60 21.77
C THR A 204 -9.37 -17.42 21.06
N PRO A 205 -8.31 -17.88 21.75
CA PRO A 205 -7.46 -18.93 21.20
C PRO A 205 -8.27 -20.22 21.03
N ASP A 206 -8.21 -20.82 19.85
CA ASP A 206 -8.76 -22.15 19.56
C ASP A 206 -7.61 -23.16 19.44
N LYS A 207 -7.64 -24.21 20.27
CA LYS A 207 -6.66 -25.29 20.28
C LYS A 207 -7.15 -26.53 19.52
N THR A 208 -8.36 -26.49 19.03
CA THR A 208 -9.04 -27.65 18.40
C THR A 208 -9.14 -27.50 16.90
N ASP A 209 -9.22 -26.27 16.40
CA ASP A 209 -9.31 -25.98 14.97
C ASP A 209 -8.04 -25.22 14.53
N ILE A 210 -7.02 -26.00 14.21
CA ILE A 210 -5.68 -25.53 13.81
C ILE A 210 -5.49 -25.89 12.34
N ARG A 211 -4.87 -25.03 11.56
CA ARG A 211 -4.62 -25.31 10.16
C ARG A 211 -3.68 -26.53 9.99
N PRO A 212 -3.90 -27.41 9.00
CA PRO A 212 -3.00 -28.49 8.69
C PRO A 212 -1.59 -27.99 8.34
N GLY A 213 -0.58 -28.58 8.94
CA GLY A 213 0.82 -28.25 8.70
C GLY A 213 1.31 -26.98 9.42
N SER A 214 0.51 -26.35 10.30
CA SER A 214 1.01 -25.34 11.23
C SER A 214 2.03 -25.93 12.18
N SER A 215 3.06 -25.17 12.50
CA SER A 215 3.94 -25.46 13.64
C SER A 215 3.35 -24.99 14.96
N GLY A 216 2.26 -24.23 14.91
CA GLY A 216 1.54 -23.67 16.05
C GLY A 216 0.61 -24.69 16.73
N THR A 217 0.07 -24.28 17.86
CA THR A 217 -0.86 -25.07 18.69
C THR A 217 -2.20 -24.38 18.89
N LYS A 218 -2.37 -23.20 18.31
CA LYS A 218 -3.58 -22.38 18.42
C LYS A 218 -3.85 -21.66 17.12
N SER A 219 -5.10 -21.26 16.95
CA SER A 219 -5.53 -20.25 15.99
C SER A 219 -6.36 -19.18 16.71
N ALA A 220 -6.59 -18.04 16.11
CA ALA A 220 -7.53 -17.05 16.64
C ALA A 220 -8.94 -17.33 16.11
N LYS A 221 -9.89 -17.59 17.01
CA LYS A 221 -11.31 -17.77 16.70
C LYS A 221 -12.08 -16.50 17.01
N LEU A 222 -12.69 -15.91 15.99
CA LEU A 222 -13.51 -14.71 16.03
C LEU A 222 -14.98 -15.11 15.89
N ALA A 223 -15.78 -15.01 16.96
CA ALA A 223 -17.16 -15.43 16.97
C ALA A 223 -18.07 -14.27 17.36
N THR A 224 -18.87 -13.81 16.42
CA THR A 224 -19.84 -12.74 16.66
C THR A 224 -20.89 -13.19 17.67
N THR A 225 -21.18 -12.35 18.65
CA THR A 225 -22.16 -12.68 19.72
C THR A 225 -23.08 -11.49 20.02
N TYR A 226 -24.18 -11.77 20.71
CA TYR A 226 -25.12 -10.73 21.16
C TYR A 226 -24.91 -10.45 22.64
N VAL A 227 -24.57 -9.24 22.97
CA VAL A 227 -24.24 -8.79 24.33
C VAL A 227 -25.22 -7.74 24.78
N LEU A 228 -26.04 -8.04 25.80
CA LEU A 228 -27.12 -7.19 26.28
C LEU A 228 -28.10 -6.82 25.14
N MET A 229 -27.97 -5.64 24.58
CA MET A 229 -28.85 -5.13 23.52
C MET A 229 -28.13 -4.84 22.23
N LYS A 230 -26.85 -5.25 22.09
CA LYS A 230 -26.02 -4.97 20.90
C LYS A 230 -25.29 -6.21 20.42
N LEU A 231 -25.06 -6.26 19.13
CA LEU A 231 -24.17 -7.25 18.52
C LEU A 231 -22.74 -6.82 18.77
N ALA A 232 -21.89 -7.75 19.19
CA ALA A 232 -20.45 -7.61 19.28
C ALA A 232 -19.81 -8.53 18.24
N ALA A 233 -19.25 -7.98 17.19
CA ALA A 233 -18.58 -8.74 16.15
C ALA A 233 -17.31 -9.42 16.69
N GLY A 234 -17.10 -10.67 16.31
CA GLY A 234 -15.82 -11.32 16.47
C GLY A 234 -14.75 -10.59 15.65
N ASN A 235 -13.74 -10.01 16.30
CA ASN A 235 -12.75 -9.19 15.64
C ASN A 235 -11.35 -9.36 16.21
N LEU A 236 -10.35 -9.14 15.36
CA LEU A 236 -8.94 -9.08 15.71
C LEU A 236 -8.32 -7.94 14.89
N PHE A 237 -7.58 -7.04 15.54
CA PHE A 237 -7.00 -5.90 14.84
C PHE A 237 -5.67 -5.47 15.45
N THR A 238 -4.82 -4.83 14.65
CA THR A 238 -3.61 -4.16 15.14
C THR A 238 -3.98 -2.84 15.79
N GLY A 239 -3.75 -2.70 17.09
CA GLY A 239 -4.19 -1.53 17.83
C GLY A 239 -4.40 -1.79 19.31
N ASN A 240 -5.32 -1.05 19.93
CA ASN A 240 -5.74 -1.26 21.30
C ASN A 240 -7.24 -0.95 21.49
N PHE A 241 -7.84 -1.59 22.49
CA PHE A 241 -9.17 -1.22 22.98
C PHE A 241 -9.02 -0.08 23.99
N PHE A 242 -9.63 1.07 23.70
CA PHE A 242 -9.55 2.24 24.58
C PHE A 242 -10.54 2.13 25.75
N GLY A 243 -11.82 1.87 25.46
CA GLY A 243 -12.83 1.81 26.50
C GLY A 243 -14.26 1.79 26.01
N ILE A 244 -15.21 1.83 26.96
CA ILE A 244 -16.64 1.92 26.70
C ILE A 244 -17.13 3.32 27.07
N ARG A 245 -17.99 3.87 26.23
CA ARG A 245 -18.72 5.10 26.49
C ARG A 245 -20.24 4.85 26.43
N ASN A 246 -20.98 5.59 27.23
CA ASN A 246 -22.44 5.46 27.28
C ASN A 246 -22.91 3.99 27.43
N THR A 247 -22.20 3.21 28.26
CA THR A 247 -22.49 1.81 28.64
C THR A 247 -22.38 0.77 27.52
N THR A 248 -22.57 1.15 26.26
CA THR A 248 -22.71 0.19 25.15
C THR A 248 -21.90 0.54 23.90
N HIS A 249 -21.19 1.65 23.89
CA HIS A 249 -20.36 2.06 22.75
C HIS A 249 -18.90 1.84 23.04
N GLY A 250 -18.24 1.06 22.18
CA GLY A 250 -16.79 0.83 22.23
C GLY A 250 -16.03 1.92 21.51
N ILE A 251 -14.85 2.23 22.03
CA ILE A 251 -13.81 2.99 21.35
C ILE A 251 -12.61 2.07 21.20
N VAL A 252 -12.18 1.88 19.98
CA VAL A 252 -10.97 1.14 19.63
C VAL A 252 -10.03 2.04 18.87
N ASN A 253 -8.73 1.87 19.06
CA ASN A 253 -7.73 2.63 18.32
C ASN A 253 -6.98 1.67 17.42
N PHE A 254 -6.96 1.96 16.14
CA PHE A 254 -6.28 1.20 15.09
C PHE A 254 -4.90 1.78 14.81
N GLY A 255 -4.07 0.92 14.26
CA GLY A 255 -2.71 1.22 13.83
C GLY A 255 -1.66 0.72 14.81
N ARG A 256 -0.50 0.39 14.24
CA ARG A 256 0.76 0.13 14.96
C ARG A 256 1.90 0.74 14.18
N PRO A 257 2.95 1.25 14.84
CA PRO A 257 4.12 1.81 14.15
C PRO A 257 4.69 0.81 13.14
N PHE A 258 4.84 1.23 11.90
CA PHE A 258 5.34 0.40 10.82
C PHE A 258 5.74 1.27 9.64
N THR A 259 6.95 1.09 9.11
CA THR A 259 7.51 1.97 8.07
C THR A 259 7.88 1.25 6.78
N LEU A 260 7.73 -0.07 6.75
CA LEU A 260 8.04 -0.87 5.58
C LEU A 260 6.83 -0.97 4.62
N ARG A 261 7.10 -1.44 3.41
CA ARG A 261 6.12 -1.45 2.32
C ARG A 261 5.95 -2.87 1.76
N PRO A 262 5.20 -3.75 2.47
CA PRO A 262 4.88 -5.06 1.94
C PRO A 262 3.97 -4.97 0.72
N THR A 263 4.09 -5.91 -0.20
CA THR A 263 3.27 -5.97 -1.43
C THR A 263 1.95 -6.70 -1.24
N ALA A 264 1.86 -7.56 -0.21
CA ALA A 264 0.64 -8.25 0.15
C ALA A 264 0.63 -8.67 1.63
N LEU A 265 -0.57 -8.94 2.14
CA LEU A 265 -0.82 -9.69 3.37
C LEU A 265 -1.27 -11.10 3.01
N CYS A 266 -0.55 -12.10 3.52
CA CYS A 266 -0.97 -13.49 3.46
C CYS A 266 -1.51 -13.92 4.84
N VAL A 267 -2.58 -14.71 4.87
CA VAL A 267 -3.18 -15.22 6.11
C VAL A 267 -3.89 -16.54 5.83
N TRP A 268 -3.79 -17.48 6.75
CA TRP A 268 -4.64 -18.67 6.73
C TRP A 268 -5.98 -18.37 7.36
N VAL A 269 -7.07 -18.76 6.70
CA VAL A 269 -8.42 -18.44 7.12
C VAL A 269 -9.36 -19.61 6.92
N LYS A 270 -10.33 -19.71 7.83
CA LYS A 270 -11.54 -20.50 7.71
C LYS A 270 -12.71 -19.64 8.15
N TYR A 271 -13.83 -19.67 7.44
CA TYR A 271 -14.94 -18.77 7.71
C TYR A 271 -16.29 -19.47 7.56
N ASN A 272 -17.14 -19.32 8.57
CA ASN A 272 -18.54 -19.72 8.51
C ASN A 272 -19.41 -18.46 8.36
N LEU A 273 -20.05 -18.31 7.21
CA LEU A 273 -20.94 -17.20 6.91
C LEU A 273 -22.31 -17.45 7.54
N GLY A 274 -22.76 -16.53 8.38
CA GLY A 274 -24.11 -16.50 8.91
C GLY A 274 -25.01 -15.53 8.11
N ASN A 275 -26.31 -15.58 8.37
CA ASN A 275 -27.24 -14.58 7.88
C ASN A 275 -27.46 -13.50 8.96
N ILE A 276 -27.57 -12.24 8.55
CA ILE A 276 -27.81 -11.10 9.46
C ILE A 276 -29.02 -11.43 10.35
N SER A 277 -28.77 -11.50 11.64
CA SER A 277 -29.78 -11.76 12.67
C SER A 277 -30.12 -10.49 13.48
N HIS A 278 -29.18 -9.54 13.52
CA HIS A 278 -29.31 -8.31 14.29
C HIS A 278 -28.92 -7.11 13.43
N ILE A 279 -29.69 -6.05 13.49
CA ILE A 279 -29.44 -4.77 12.82
C ILE A 279 -29.43 -3.69 13.89
N GLY A 280 -28.27 -3.05 14.06
CA GLY A 280 -28.10 -1.86 14.90
C GLY A 280 -28.28 -0.61 14.07
N SER A 281 -27.25 -0.20 13.36
CA SER A 281 -27.29 0.84 12.32
C SER A 281 -26.70 0.26 11.03
N GLN A 282 -26.59 1.07 9.99
CA GLN A 282 -26.08 0.62 8.69
C GLN A 282 -25.44 1.77 7.95
N PRO A 283 -24.52 1.46 6.98
CA PRO A 283 -23.92 2.49 6.15
C PRO A 283 -24.95 3.31 5.39
N THR A 284 -24.67 4.59 5.20
CA THR A 284 -25.54 5.48 4.42
C THR A 284 -25.72 4.95 3.00
N GLY A 285 -26.97 4.89 2.54
CA GLY A 285 -27.32 4.39 1.21
C GLY A 285 -27.46 2.87 1.10
N MET A 286 -27.19 2.11 2.14
CA MET A 286 -27.46 0.67 2.20
C MET A 286 -28.78 0.37 2.92
N GLN A 287 -29.41 -0.73 2.55
CA GLN A 287 -30.63 -1.25 3.19
C GLN A 287 -30.41 -2.73 3.54
N LEU A 288 -29.64 -2.96 4.60
CA LEU A 288 -29.42 -4.31 5.13
C LEU A 288 -30.68 -4.84 5.79
N GLN A 289 -31.00 -6.10 5.54
CA GLN A 289 -32.17 -6.77 6.12
C GLN A 289 -31.76 -8.01 6.92
N LYS A 290 -32.61 -8.41 7.86
CA LYS A 290 -32.44 -9.71 8.51
C LYS A 290 -32.62 -10.82 7.45
N GLY A 291 -31.70 -11.77 7.45
CA GLY A 291 -31.64 -12.83 6.45
C GLY A 291 -30.67 -12.61 5.31
N ASP A 292 -30.20 -11.35 5.10
CA ASP A 292 -29.11 -11.08 4.17
C ASP A 292 -27.80 -11.76 4.63
N PRO A 293 -26.89 -12.10 3.72
CA PRO A 293 -25.57 -12.63 4.11
C PRO A 293 -24.80 -11.64 5.00
N ASP A 294 -24.25 -12.14 6.11
CA ASP A 294 -23.38 -11.37 7.00
C ASP A 294 -21.92 -11.58 6.60
N ASN A 295 -21.45 -10.78 5.71
CA ASN A 295 -20.10 -10.88 5.14
C ASN A 295 -19.01 -10.68 6.22
N GLY A 296 -17.99 -11.53 6.22
CA GLY A 296 -16.75 -11.27 6.93
C GLY A 296 -15.81 -10.38 6.11
N ILE A 297 -14.80 -9.82 6.78
CA ILE A 297 -13.77 -9.01 6.11
C ILE A 297 -12.41 -9.22 6.75
N ILE A 298 -11.37 -9.24 5.91
CA ILE A 298 -9.97 -9.04 6.30
C ILE A 298 -9.43 -7.91 5.45
N TYR A 299 -8.80 -6.91 6.08
CA TYR A 299 -8.12 -5.87 5.33
C TYR A 299 -6.78 -5.50 5.96
N VAL A 300 -5.91 -4.96 5.13
CA VAL A 300 -4.64 -4.34 5.51
C VAL A 300 -4.59 -2.93 4.95
N ALA A 301 -4.15 -1.99 5.76
CA ALA A 301 -3.96 -0.60 5.36
C ALA A 301 -2.62 -0.07 5.89
N LEU A 302 -1.96 0.73 5.09
CA LEU A 302 -0.75 1.46 5.43
C LEU A 302 -1.01 2.95 5.27
N GLY A 303 -0.55 3.76 6.20
CA GLY A 303 -0.83 5.21 6.12
C GLY A 303 0.02 6.06 7.05
N THR A 304 -0.21 7.37 6.99
CA THR A 304 0.49 8.40 7.77
C THR A 304 -0.41 9.08 8.79
N TRP A 305 -1.23 8.29 9.47
CA TRP A 305 -2.22 8.79 10.43
C TRP A 305 -1.58 9.38 11.68
N THR A 306 -2.20 10.43 12.22
CA THR A 306 -1.83 11.05 13.48
C THR A 306 -3.02 11.07 14.45
N LYS A 307 -2.76 11.02 15.75
CA LYS A 307 -3.80 11.04 16.78
C LYS A 307 -4.57 12.38 16.83
N GLU A 308 -3.91 13.48 16.45
CA GLU A 308 -4.53 14.81 16.40
C GLU A 308 -5.63 14.87 15.33
N LYS A 309 -5.41 14.18 14.20
CA LYS A 309 -6.37 14.17 13.08
C LYS A 309 -7.41 13.06 13.19
N TYR A 310 -7.00 11.88 13.62
CA TYR A 310 -7.82 10.66 13.59
C TYR A 310 -8.15 10.10 14.97
N GLY A 311 -7.55 10.60 16.03
CA GLY A 311 -7.68 10.06 17.39
C GLY A 311 -8.72 10.71 18.27
N MET A 312 -9.42 11.73 17.80
CA MET A 312 -10.31 12.55 18.64
C MET A 312 -11.70 11.94 18.88
N GLY A 313 -12.09 10.93 18.09
CA GLY A 313 -13.40 10.29 18.22
C GLY A 313 -14.56 11.20 17.83
N LYS A 314 -15.72 10.97 18.45
CA LYS A 314 -16.98 11.64 18.10
C LYS A 314 -16.86 13.16 18.17
N ASP A 315 -17.23 13.83 17.05
CA ASP A 315 -17.29 15.29 16.92
C ASP A 315 -15.98 16.02 17.31
N GLY A 316 -14.84 15.31 17.30
CA GLY A 316 -13.55 15.86 17.70
C GLY A 316 -13.44 16.19 19.21
N ALA A 317 -14.30 15.56 20.03
CA ALA A 317 -14.38 15.88 21.45
C ALA A 317 -13.20 15.33 22.27
N GLY A 318 -12.52 14.29 21.77
CA GLY A 318 -11.47 13.62 22.53
C GLY A 318 -11.99 12.92 23.77
N ASP A 319 -11.10 12.64 24.73
CA ASP A 319 -11.49 12.09 26.03
C ASP A 319 -11.94 13.21 26.95
N ASP A 320 -13.25 13.35 27.12
CA ASP A 320 -13.88 14.33 28.01
C ASP A 320 -13.52 14.11 29.50
N GLN A 321 -13.15 12.89 29.90
CA GLN A 321 -12.61 12.61 31.25
C GLN A 321 -11.13 13.01 31.40
N ASN A 322 -10.44 13.27 30.29
CA ASN A 322 -9.03 13.63 30.24
C ASN A 322 -8.79 14.98 29.55
N GLY A 323 -9.72 15.93 29.73
CA GLY A 323 -9.57 17.28 29.22
C GLY A 323 -9.57 17.43 27.70
N GLY A 324 -10.31 16.59 27.01
CA GLY A 324 -10.44 16.65 25.55
C GLY A 324 -9.20 16.12 24.77
N GLN A 325 -8.35 15.33 25.44
CA GLN A 325 -7.23 14.70 24.77
C GLN A 325 -7.69 13.60 23.78
N PRO A 326 -6.93 13.29 22.73
CA PRO A 326 -7.24 12.19 21.83
C PRO A 326 -7.45 10.86 22.56
N PHE A 327 -8.40 10.04 22.12
CA PHE A 327 -8.46 8.62 22.50
C PHE A 327 -7.31 7.83 21.88
N GLY A 328 -6.89 8.22 20.68
CA GLY A 328 -5.72 7.67 20.00
C GLY A 328 -4.41 8.10 20.65
N SER A 329 -3.37 7.36 20.35
CA SER A 329 -1.99 7.61 20.76
C SER A 329 -1.05 7.60 19.55
N ASP A 330 0.21 8.01 19.75
CA ASP A 330 1.20 7.92 18.67
C ASP A 330 1.41 6.47 18.18
N ALA A 331 1.19 5.47 19.04
CA ALA A 331 1.25 4.07 18.64
C ALA A 331 -0.02 3.53 17.99
N CYS A 332 -1.19 4.12 18.27
CA CYS A 332 -2.49 3.69 17.75
C CYS A 332 -3.32 4.95 17.45
N PRO A 333 -3.06 5.62 16.31
CA PRO A 333 -3.54 6.99 16.09
C PRO A 333 -5.01 7.11 15.68
N VAL A 334 -5.63 6.03 15.14
CA VAL A 334 -6.96 6.12 14.52
C VAL A 334 -8.03 5.57 15.45
N SER A 335 -8.86 6.42 15.99
CA SER A 335 -9.95 6.04 16.90
C SER A 335 -11.24 5.79 16.14
N ILE A 336 -11.76 4.58 16.27
CA ILE A 336 -13.09 4.19 15.81
C ILE A 336 -14.03 4.32 17.01
N ASP A 337 -14.89 5.32 16.98
CA ASP A 337 -15.88 5.59 18.02
C ASP A 337 -17.26 5.18 17.52
N THR A 338 -17.80 4.09 18.04
CA THR A 338 -19.10 3.56 17.60
C THR A 338 -20.30 4.47 17.90
N ARG A 339 -20.06 5.64 18.50
CA ARG A 339 -21.08 6.70 18.65
C ARG A 339 -21.18 7.60 17.41
N ASP A 340 -20.16 7.59 16.52
CA ASP A 340 -20.10 8.45 15.36
C ASP A 340 -19.49 7.73 14.14
N VAL A 341 -20.32 7.47 13.14
CA VAL A 341 -19.92 6.80 11.89
C VAL A 341 -18.87 7.57 11.09
N LYS A 342 -18.67 8.87 11.35
CA LYS A 342 -17.64 9.66 10.68
C LYS A 342 -16.23 9.25 11.11
N THR A 343 -16.10 8.57 12.24
CA THR A 343 -14.81 8.05 12.74
C THR A 343 -14.45 6.70 12.13
N PHE A 344 -15.38 6.03 11.44
CA PHE A 344 -15.14 4.71 10.89
C PHE A 344 -14.09 4.78 9.79
N PHE A 345 -13.25 3.75 9.72
CA PHE A 345 -12.14 3.74 8.80
C PHE A 345 -12.59 3.90 7.34
N ASN A 346 -11.97 4.85 6.64
CA ASN A 346 -12.21 5.11 5.23
C ASN A 346 -10.97 4.70 4.40
N PRO A 347 -11.03 3.61 3.61
CA PRO A 347 -9.91 3.17 2.79
C PRO A 347 -9.50 4.15 1.68
N LYS A 348 -10.36 5.13 1.37
CA LYS A 348 -10.07 6.21 0.41
C LYS A 348 -9.67 7.52 1.11
N GLY A 349 -9.29 7.45 2.40
CA GLY A 349 -8.81 8.61 3.15
C GLY A 349 -7.48 9.11 2.58
N GLU A 350 -7.24 10.42 2.68
CA GLU A 350 -6.06 11.09 2.09
C GLU A 350 -4.71 10.62 2.67
N ASP A 351 -4.70 10.09 3.90
CA ASP A 351 -3.50 9.59 4.57
C ASP A 351 -3.33 8.06 4.44
N VAL A 352 -4.17 7.40 3.65
CA VAL A 352 -3.97 6.00 3.23
C VAL A 352 -2.95 5.97 2.10
N ILE A 353 -1.86 5.24 2.29
CA ILE A 353 -0.80 5.03 1.29
C ILE A 353 -1.00 3.74 0.52
N GLY A 354 -1.39 2.68 1.22
CA GLY A 354 -1.64 1.37 0.64
C GLY A 354 -2.84 0.70 1.29
N TYR A 355 -3.60 -0.05 0.51
CA TYR A 355 -4.80 -0.75 0.98
C TYR A 355 -5.03 -2.05 0.21
N GLY A 356 -5.47 -3.08 0.94
CA GLY A 356 -5.96 -4.32 0.37
C GLY A 356 -7.04 -4.92 1.25
N GLU A 357 -8.09 -5.50 0.66
CA GLU A 357 -9.17 -6.17 1.39
C GLU A 357 -9.62 -7.46 0.72
N HIS A 358 -10.17 -8.36 1.53
CA HIS A 358 -10.95 -9.48 1.09
C HIS A 358 -12.27 -9.54 1.85
N ILE A 359 -13.38 -9.56 1.11
CA ILE A 359 -14.74 -9.66 1.66
C ILE A 359 -15.25 -11.07 1.40
N PHE A 360 -15.61 -11.78 2.47
CA PHE A 360 -16.17 -13.12 2.37
C PHE A 360 -17.66 -13.04 2.06
N THR A 361 -18.04 -13.48 0.87
CA THR A 361 -19.45 -13.58 0.43
C THR A 361 -20.03 -14.99 0.55
N GLU A 362 -19.19 -15.95 0.91
CA GLU A 362 -19.52 -17.36 1.12
C GLU A 362 -18.68 -17.96 2.26
N SER A 363 -19.06 -19.13 2.74
CA SER A 363 -18.27 -19.85 3.73
C SER A 363 -17.01 -20.43 3.12
N VAL A 364 -15.93 -20.45 3.91
CA VAL A 364 -14.67 -21.11 3.61
C VAL A 364 -14.51 -22.28 4.60
N ASP A 365 -15.02 -23.44 4.22
CA ASP A 365 -15.16 -24.59 5.12
C ASP A 365 -13.83 -25.25 5.53
N LYS A 366 -12.79 -25.04 4.74
CA LYS A 366 -11.44 -25.57 4.98
C LYS A 366 -10.44 -24.44 5.14
N TRP A 367 -9.42 -24.68 5.96
CA TRP A 367 -8.29 -23.77 6.05
C TRP A 367 -7.71 -23.50 4.66
N THR A 368 -7.75 -22.25 4.28
CA THR A 368 -7.31 -21.75 2.97
C THR A 368 -6.32 -20.61 3.19
N GLN A 369 -5.23 -20.63 2.46
CA GLN A 369 -4.29 -19.51 2.44
C GLN A 369 -4.85 -18.43 1.52
N LEU A 370 -5.04 -17.25 2.07
CA LEU A 370 -5.53 -16.07 1.37
C LEU A 370 -4.37 -15.09 1.21
N THR A 371 -4.13 -14.62 -0.01
CA THR A 371 -3.21 -13.52 -0.29
C THR A 371 -4.01 -12.30 -0.68
N ILE A 372 -3.82 -11.21 0.04
CA ILE A 372 -4.48 -9.92 -0.17
C ILE A 372 -3.43 -8.94 -0.69
N PRO A 373 -3.40 -8.64 -1.99
CA PRO A 373 -2.50 -7.65 -2.56
C PRO A 373 -2.75 -6.27 -1.96
N ILE A 374 -1.70 -5.49 -1.77
CA ILE A 374 -1.78 -4.11 -1.29
C ILE A 374 -1.60 -3.18 -2.48
N GLU A 375 -2.67 -2.44 -2.80
CA GLU A 375 -2.63 -1.41 -3.83
C GLU A 375 -2.08 -0.12 -3.23
N TYR A 376 -0.99 0.39 -3.80
CA TYR A 376 -0.33 1.61 -3.35
C TYR A 376 -0.72 2.80 -4.22
N ILE A 377 -1.04 3.91 -3.58
CA ILE A 377 -1.32 5.19 -4.25
C ILE A 377 -0.03 5.80 -4.82
N SER A 378 1.08 5.60 -4.12
CA SER A 378 2.40 6.09 -4.52
C SER A 378 3.49 5.16 -4.00
N THR A 379 4.50 4.92 -4.82
CA THR A 379 5.64 4.08 -4.47
C THR A 379 6.74 4.83 -3.71
N ASP A 380 6.72 6.16 -3.71
CA ASP A 380 7.71 7.04 -3.07
C ASP A 380 7.36 7.40 -1.61
N LYS A 381 6.13 7.12 -1.16
CA LYS A 381 5.68 7.42 0.20
C LYS A 381 5.97 6.28 1.16
N LYS A 382 6.43 6.62 2.36
CA LYS A 382 6.60 5.68 3.47
C LYS A 382 5.44 5.78 4.44
N PRO A 383 4.85 4.66 4.87
CA PRO A 383 3.88 4.66 5.94
C PRO A 383 4.56 4.96 7.30
N THR A 384 3.77 5.37 8.25
CA THR A 384 4.15 5.44 9.66
C THR A 384 3.46 4.35 10.48
N HIS A 385 2.36 3.81 9.96
CA HIS A 385 1.56 2.81 10.66
C HIS A 385 1.00 1.76 9.69
N ILE A 386 0.75 0.56 10.24
CA ILE A 386 0.01 -0.52 9.61
C ILE A 386 -1.26 -0.80 10.40
N MET A 387 -2.35 -1.08 9.69
CA MET A 387 -3.59 -1.65 10.21
C MET A 387 -3.83 -2.99 9.55
N VAL A 388 -4.07 -4.02 10.35
CA VAL A 388 -4.64 -5.30 9.91
C VAL A 388 -5.88 -5.53 10.74
N VAL A 389 -7.00 -5.77 10.08
CA VAL A 389 -8.29 -5.96 10.73
C VAL A 389 -8.98 -7.18 10.15
N CYS A 390 -9.39 -8.09 11.03
CA CYS A 390 -10.22 -9.24 10.73
C CYS A 390 -11.54 -9.09 11.49
N SER A 391 -12.66 -9.23 10.80
CA SER A 391 -13.98 -9.21 11.43
C SER A 391 -14.88 -10.30 10.84
N ALA A 392 -15.46 -11.11 11.71
CA ALA A 392 -16.41 -12.13 11.31
C ALA A 392 -17.75 -11.56 10.82
N SER A 393 -18.08 -10.32 11.22
CA SER A 393 -19.24 -9.54 10.74
C SER A 393 -18.73 -8.19 10.24
N ARG A 394 -18.76 -7.95 8.94
CA ARG A 394 -18.24 -6.74 8.29
C ARG A 394 -18.84 -5.44 8.85
N TRP A 395 -20.10 -5.48 9.24
CA TRP A 395 -20.83 -4.32 9.75
C TRP A 395 -20.84 -4.25 11.27
N GLY A 396 -19.84 -4.86 11.92
CA GLY A 396 -19.70 -4.91 13.37
C GLY A 396 -19.66 -3.54 14.05
N ASP A 397 -19.02 -2.55 13.44
CA ASP A 397 -18.96 -1.18 13.94
C ASP A 397 -20.35 -0.50 13.95
N TYR A 398 -21.26 -0.98 13.10
CA TYR A 398 -22.68 -0.59 13.08
C TYR A 398 -23.55 -1.43 14.01
N PHE A 399 -22.98 -2.37 14.77
CA PHE A 399 -23.70 -3.37 15.57
C PHE A 399 -24.65 -4.23 14.74
N THR A 400 -24.33 -4.47 13.48
CA THR A 400 -25.13 -5.24 12.52
C THR A 400 -24.34 -6.48 12.11
N GLY A 401 -25.01 -7.64 12.04
CA GLY A 401 -24.39 -8.91 11.65
C GLY A 401 -25.12 -10.15 12.19
N SER A 402 -24.40 -11.27 12.25
CA SER A 402 -24.94 -12.59 12.61
C SER A 402 -24.17 -13.24 13.76
N THR A 403 -24.89 -13.73 14.74
CA THR A 403 -24.30 -14.58 15.80
C THR A 403 -23.88 -15.96 15.31
N GLN A 404 -24.11 -16.29 14.04
CA GLN A 404 -23.62 -17.52 13.39
C GLN A 404 -22.32 -17.31 12.61
N SER A 405 -21.91 -16.04 12.39
CA SER A 405 -20.66 -15.73 11.70
C SER A 405 -19.47 -15.99 12.61
N VAL A 406 -18.58 -16.86 12.14
CA VAL A 406 -17.36 -17.25 12.86
C VAL A 406 -16.20 -17.31 11.87
N MET A 407 -15.09 -16.67 12.22
CA MET A 407 -13.85 -16.69 11.45
C MET A 407 -12.74 -17.29 12.31
N TRP A 408 -11.89 -18.09 11.70
CA TRP A 408 -10.61 -18.50 12.27
C TRP A 408 -9.50 -17.94 11.41
N VAL A 409 -8.48 -17.36 12.03
CA VAL A 409 -7.30 -16.82 11.34
C VAL A 409 -6.03 -17.29 12.03
N ASP A 410 -4.99 -17.49 11.22
CA ASP A 410 -3.70 -17.98 11.68
C ASP A 410 -2.59 -17.62 10.70
N ASP A 411 -1.33 -17.66 11.16
CA ASP A 411 -0.13 -17.52 10.35
C ASP A 411 -0.19 -16.35 9.36
N PHE A 412 -0.29 -15.13 9.90
CA PHE A 412 -0.15 -13.91 9.10
C PHE A 412 1.28 -13.76 8.59
N GLU A 413 1.42 -13.37 7.34
CA GLU A 413 2.71 -13.12 6.71
C GLU A 413 2.65 -11.87 5.83
N LEU A 414 3.59 -10.96 5.99
CA LEU A 414 3.79 -9.84 5.08
C LEU A 414 4.71 -10.26 3.94
N ILE A 415 4.21 -10.17 2.72
CA ILE A 415 4.94 -10.47 1.49
C ILE A 415 5.59 -9.18 0.99
N TYR A 416 6.86 -9.26 0.60
CA TYR A 416 7.63 -8.10 0.13
C TYR A 416 8.07 -8.22 -1.33
N THR A 417 8.01 -9.41 -1.91
CA THR A 417 8.29 -9.62 -3.34
C THR A 417 7.08 -9.22 -4.18
N PRO A 418 7.26 -8.81 -5.44
CA PRO A 418 6.14 -8.53 -6.32
C PRO A 418 5.19 -9.72 -6.40
N VAL A 419 3.89 -9.49 -6.17
CA VAL A 419 2.87 -10.52 -6.32
C VAL A 419 2.50 -10.56 -7.80
N THR A 420 2.93 -11.62 -8.51
CA THR A 420 2.56 -11.84 -9.91
C THR A 420 1.10 -12.26 -9.98
N GLY A 421 0.26 -11.46 -10.64
CA GLY A 421 -1.10 -11.85 -11.02
C GLY A 421 -2.25 -11.25 -10.22
N SER A 422 -2.33 -9.94 -10.14
CA SER A 422 -3.59 -9.24 -9.91
C SER A 422 -3.83 -8.30 -11.10
N ASN A 423 -4.49 -8.84 -12.11
CA ASN A 423 -5.25 -8.08 -13.09
C ASN A 423 -6.73 -8.19 -12.76
#